data_87f41fde4193cfc806ee0dfd31e3341e
#
_entry.id   87f41fde4193cfc806ee0dfd31e3341e
#
_cell.length_a   1.000
_cell.length_b   1.000
_cell.length_c   1.000
_cell.angle_alpha   90.00
_cell.angle_beta   90.00
_cell.angle_gamma   90.00
#
_symmetry.space_group_name_H-M   'P 1'
#
loop_
_entity.id
_entity.type
_entity.pdbx_description
1 polymer ?
#
loop_
_entity_poly.entity_id
_entity_poly.type
_entity_poly.pdbx_seq_one_letter_code
_entity_poly.pdbx_strand_id
1 'polypeptide(L)'
;MKKILITGGAGFVGRRFVKFFLDKGHHVIVVDNIAPLTGGIDPKNGWPLFNPKDYKNFKFHNEDCRSWFNRSKDKEIDYALHLAAMVGGREIIENNPLAVADDLSIDSHYWQW
;
A
#
# COMPACT_ATOMS: atom_id res chain seq x y z
N MET A 1 -11.89 -13.29 11.89
CA MET A 1 -11.57 -12.54 10.66
C MET A 1 -11.15 -11.13 11.02
N LYS A 2 -10.02 -10.69 10.52
CA LYS A 2 -9.47 -9.36 10.79
C LYS A 2 -9.55 -8.49 9.56
N LYS A 3 -9.54 -7.17 9.76
CA LYS A 3 -9.51 -6.18 8.70
C LYS A 3 -8.13 -5.55 8.68
N ILE A 4 -7.44 -5.69 7.57
CA ILE A 4 -6.02 -5.36 7.44
C ILE A 4 -5.84 -4.31 6.36
N LEU A 5 -5.18 -3.20 6.71
CA LEU A 5 -4.78 -2.16 5.77
C LEU A 5 -3.33 -2.40 5.37
N ILE A 6 -3.06 -2.35 4.07
CA ILE A 6 -1.69 -2.42 3.55
C ILE A 6 -1.47 -1.25 2.60
N THR A 7 -0.72 -0.26 3.01
CA THR A 7 -0.25 0.79 2.10
C THR A 7 0.94 0.28 1.32
N GLY A 8 1.02 0.63 0.05
CA GLY A 8 2.06 0.06 -0.82
C GLY A 8 1.84 -1.42 -1.12
N GLY A 9 0.61 -1.90 -0.96
CA GLY A 9 0.28 -3.32 -1.11
C GLY A 9 0.37 -3.84 -2.54
N ALA A 10 0.43 -2.97 -3.55
CA ALA A 10 0.61 -3.37 -4.94
C ALA A 10 2.08 -3.57 -5.31
N GLY A 11 3.02 -3.23 -4.44
CA GLY A 11 4.43 -3.41 -4.65
C GLY A 11 4.88 -4.86 -4.45
N PHE A 12 6.17 -5.09 -4.68
CA PHE A 12 6.75 -6.44 -4.64
C PHE A 12 6.53 -7.14 -3.29
N VAL A 13 6.88 -6.46 -2.20
CA VAL A 13 6.70 -7.02 -0.85
C VAL A 13 5.23 -7.02 -0.45
N GLY A 14 4.52 -5.93 -0.76
CA GLY A 14 3.12 -5.78 -0.38
C GLY A 14 2.22 -6.87 -0.94
N ARG A 15 2.40 -7.23 -2.22
CA ARG A 15 1.60 -8.27 -2.86
C ARG A 15 1.72 -9.62 -2.14
N ARG A 16 2.87 -9.92 -1.57
CA ARG A 16 3.07 -11.17 -0.82
C ARG A 16 2.29 -11.16 0.49
N PHE A 17 2.28 -10.06 1.19
CA PHE A 17 1.46 -9.90 2.39
C PHE A 17 -0.04 -9.94 2.07
N VAL A 18 -0.45 -9.31 0.98
CA VAL A 18 -1.86 -9.36 0.54
C VAL A 18 -2.29 -10.80 0.35
N LYS A 19 -1.52 -11.59 -0.39
CA LYS A 19 -1.83 -12.99 -0.60
C LYS A 19 -1.91 -13.77 0.71
N PHE A 20 -0.93 -13.58 1.57
CA PHE A 20 -0.89 -14.25 2.87
C PHE A 20 -2.17 -14.03 3.67
N PHE A 21 -2.60 -12.78 3.79
CA PHE A 21 -3.79 -12.47 4.58
C PHE A 21 -5.09 -12.88 3.90
N LEU A 22 -5.18 -12.75 2.58
CA LEU A 22 -6.36 -13.21 1.84
C LEU A 22 -6.52 -14.72 1.94
N ASP A 23 -5.44 -15.48 1.83
CA ASP A 23 -5.47 -16.93 1.94
C ASP A 23 -5.91 -17.40 3.35
N LYS A 24 -5.72 -16.56 4.35
CA LYS A 24 -6.19 -16.82 5.72
C LYS A 24 -7.63 -16.35 5.96
N GLY A 25 -8.29 -15.80 4.96
CA GLY A 25 -9.68 -15.38 5.06
C GLY A 25 -9.89 -13.99 5.66
N HIS A 26 -8.84 -13.19 5.81
CA HIS A 26 -8.97 -11.82 6.33
C HIS A 26 -9.45 -10.85 5.25
N HIS A 27 -10.05 -9.74 5.66
CA HIS A 27 -10.33 -8.62 4.78
C HIS A 27 -9.06 -7.80 4.59
N VAL A 28 -8.72 -7.51 3.34
CA VAL A 28 -7.53 -6.73 3.01
C VAL A 28 -7.90 -5.51 2.20
N ILE A 29 -7.49 -4.34 2.68
CA ILE A 29 -7.62 -3.06 1.98
C ILE A 29 -6.21 -2.65 1.56
N VAL A 30 -6.02 -2.46 0.26
CA VAL A 30 -4.75 -1.98 -0.29
C VAL A 30 -4.92 -0.54 -0.76
N VAL A 31 -4.01 0.33 -0.36
CA VAL A 31 -3.90 1.70 -0.84
C VAL A 31 -2.55 1.86 -1.50
N ASP A 32 -2.54 2.17 -2.79
CA ASP A 32 -1.31 2.31 -3.58
C ASP A 32 -1.60 3.22 -4.76
N ASN A 33 -0.72 4.14 -5.06
CA ASN A 33 -0.90 5.02 -6.21
C ASN A 33 -0.20 4.52 -7.48
N ILE A 34 0.41 3.34 -7.42
CA ILE A 34 1.13 2.73 -8.55
C ILE A 34 2.17 3.70 -9.12
N ALA A 35 2.89 4.37 -8.26
CA ALA A 35 3.87 5.36 -8.70
C ALA A 35 5.00 4.71 -9.52
N PRO A 36 5.54 5.41 -10.52
CA PRO A 36 6.66 4.89 -11.29
C PRO A 36 7.83 4.53 -10.38
N LEU A 37 8.56 3.49 -10.75
CA LEU A 37 9.77 3.01 -10.07
C LEU A 37 9.53 2.35 -8.69
N THR A 38 8.27 2.24 -8.25
CA THR A 38 7.95 1.58 -6.98
C THR A 38 7.70 0.08 -7.12
N GLY A 39 7.62 -0.42 -8.35
CA GLY A 39 7.30 -1.83 -8.60
C GLY A 39 5.82 -2.16 -8.41
N GLY A 40 4.98 -1.17 -8.20
CA GLY A 40 3.54 -1.36 -8.04
C GLY A 40 2.86 -1.80 -9.32
N ILE A 41 1.91 -2.73 -9.22
CA ILE A 41 1.13 -3.25 -10.35
C ILE A 41 -0.35 -3.06 -10.06
N ASP A 42 -1.09 -2.50 -11.02
CA ASP A 42 -2.54 -2.35 -10.90
C ASP A 42 -3.19 -3.74 -10.85
N PRO A 43 -4.01 -4.03 -9.84
CA PRO A 43 -4.61 -5.36 -9.68
C PRO A 43 -5.62 -5.72 -10.77
N LYS A 44 -6.12 -4.75 -11.55
CA LYS A 44 -7.11 -5.03 -12.59
C LYS A 44 -6.59 -5.97 -13.67
N ASN A 45 -5.28 -6.04 -13.85
CA ASN A 45 -4.62 -6.92 -14.83
C ASN A 45 -4.16 -8.26 -14.20
N GLY A 46 -4.52 -8.50 -12.94
CA GLY A 46 -3.97 -9.60 -12.17
C GLY A 46 -2.55 -9.31 -11.71
N TRP A 47 -2.13 -10.02 -10.68
CA TRP A 47 -0.75 -9.91 -10.18
C TRP A 47 0.04 -11.19 -10.49
N PRO A 48 1.37 -11.11 -10.54
CA PRO A 48 2.17 -12.33 -10.55
C PRO A 48 1.80 -13.21 -9.36
N LEU A 49 1.72 -14.49 -9.54
CA LEU A 49 1.40 -15.51 -8.54
C LEU A 49 -0.08 -15.65 -8.20
N PHE A 50 -0.92 -14.61 -8.33
CA PHE A 50 -2.34 -14.71 -8.05
C PHE A 50 -3.11 -13.51 -8.58
N ASN A 51 -4.44 -13.68 -8.70
CA ASN A 51 -5.33 -12.56 -9.04
C ASN A 51 -6.10 -12.14 -7.79
N PRO A 52 -5.84 -10.96 -7.21
CA PRO A 52 -6.52 -10.54 -5.99
C PRO A 52 -8.02 -10.36 -6.17
N LYS A 53 -8.48 -10.15 -7.40
CA LYS A 53 -9.90 -10.03 -7.72
C LYS A 53 -10.68 -11.33 -7.53
N ASP A 54 -10.01 -12.47 -7.43
CA ASP A 54 -10.64 -13.74 -7.13
C ASP A 54 -11.12 -13.82 -5.67
N TYR A 55 -10.71 -12.88 -4.84
CA TYR A 55 -11.06 -12.83 -3.42
C TYR A 55 -12.14 -11.76 -3.18
N LYS A 56 -13.25 -12.16 -2.56
CA LYS A 56 -14.37 -11.25 -2.26
C LYS A 56 -14.01 -10.21 -1.21
N ASN A 57 -13.05 -10.50 -0.36
CA ASN A 57 -12.63 -9.68 0.78
C ASN A 57 -11.41 -8.81 0.48
N PHE A 58 -11.15 -8.55 -0.80
CA PHE A 58 -10.10 -7.66 -1.27
C PHE A 58 -10.70 -6.33 -1.74
N LYS A 59 -10.10 -5.22 -1.29
CA LYS A 59 -10.41 -3.87 -1.79
C LYS A 59 -9.13 -3.15 -2.16
N PHE A 60 -9.17 -2.42 -3.26
CA PHE A 60 -8.03 -1.66 -3.76
C PHE A 60 -8.44 -0.20 -3.98
N HIS A 61 -7.63 0.71 -3.44
CA HIS A 61 -7.76 2.15 -3.65
C HIS A 61 -6.52 2.65 -4.37
N ASN A 62 -6.69 3.07 -5.64
CA ASN A 62 -5.61 3.67 -6.41
C ASN A 62 -5.55 5.15 -6.07
N GLU A 63 -4.79 5.48 -5.05
CA GLU A 63 -4.60 6.87 -4.61
C GLU A 63 -3.36 6.98 -3.73
N ASP A 64 -2.90 8.20 -3.53
CA ASP A 64 -1.86 8.49 -2.55
C ASP A 64 -2.40 8.16 -1.15
N CYS A 65 -1.64 7.40 -0.37
CA CYS A 65 -2.11 6.98 0.95
C CYS A 65 -2.38 8.17 1.90
N ARG A 66 -1.71 9.30 1.70
CA ARG A 66 -1.98 10.51 2.48
C ARG A 66 -3.41 11.00 2.29
N SER A 67 -3.92 10.96 1.06
CA SER A 67 -5.32 11.31 0.77
C SER A 67 -6.28 10.34 1.44
N TRP A 68 -5.97 9.06 1.41
CA TRP A 68 -6.78 8.04 2.08
C TRP A 68 -6.81 8.25 3.60
N PHE A 69 -5.66 8.49 4.23
CA PHE A 69 -5.57 8.76 5.66
C PHE A 69 -6.39 9.99 6.06
N ASN A 70 -6.32 11.06 5.25
CA ASN A 70 -7.01 12.31 5.56
C ASN A 70 -8.53 12.16 5.54
N ARG A 71 -9.08 11.31 4.68
CA ARG A 71 -10.54 11.15 4.54
C ARG A 71 -11.11 9.94 5.28
N SER A 72 -10.29 8.95 5.57
CA SER A 72 -10.78 7.72 6.19
C SER A 72 -11.04 7.92 7.67
N LYS A 73 -12.24 7.55 8.09
CA LYS A 73 -12.65 7.49 9.50
C LYS A 73 -12.80 6.04 9.97
N ASP A 74 -12.31 5.10 9.19
CA ASP A 74 -12.44 3.68 9.49
C ASP A 74 -11.62 3.32 10.72
N LYS A 75 -12.31 3.09 11.83
CA LYS A 75 -11.71 2.69 13.11
C LYS A 75 -11.76 1.18 13.32
N GLU A 76 -12.22 0.45 12.33
CA GLU A 76 -12.35 -1.01 12.41
C GLU A 76 -11.15 -1.73 11.82
N ILE A 77 -10.09 -1.02 11.47
CA ILE A 77 -8.83 -1.62 11.03
C ILE A 77 -8.15 -2.30 12.22
N ASP A 78 -7.94 -3.60 12.12
CA ASP A 78 -7.29 -4.37 13.17
C ASP A 78 -5.76 -4.28 13.09
N TYR A 79 -5.22 -4.32 11.88
CA TYR A 79 -3.78 -4.24 11.64
C TYR A 79 -3.50 -3.35 10.44
N ALA A 80 -2.44 -2.57 10.52
CA ALA A 80 -1.97 -1.74 9.42
C ALA A 80 -0.50 -2.06 9.13
N LEU A 81 -0.21 -2.40 7.87
CA LEU A 81 1.14 -2.57 7.36
C LEU A 81 1.44 -1.39 6.44
N HIS A 82 2.31 -0.51 6.89
CA HIS A 82 2.63 0.71 6.16
C HIS A 82 3.90 0.49 5.32
N LEU A 83 3.70 0.05 4.07
CA LEU A 83 4.79 -0.25 3.15
C LEU A 83 4.95 0.81 2.06
N ALA A 84 4.04 1.78 2.00
CA ALA A 84 4.13 2.87 1.05
C ALA A 84 5.36 3.74 1.37
N ALA A 85 6.19 3.94 0.39
CA ALA A 85 7.43 4.71 0.53
C ALA A 85 7.90 5.18 -0.83
N MET A 86 8.72 6.22 -0.84
CA MET A 86 9.51 6.61 -2.01
C MET A 86 10.83 5.86 -1.90
N VAL A 87 10.95 4.78 -2.67
CA VAL A 87 12.17 3.96 -2.65
C VAL A 87 13.09 4.32 -3.78
N GLY A 88 14.39 4.31 -3.49
CA GLY A 88 15.42 4.56 -4.46
C GLY A 88 16.78 4.30 -3.85
N GLY A 89 17.75 4.08 -4.72
CA GLY A 89 19.13 3.94 -4.29
C GLY A 89 19.70 5.27 -3.79
N ARG A 90 20.95 5.23 -3.39
CA ARG A 90 21.69 6.39 -2.88
C ARG A 90 21.62 7.59 -3.81
N GLU A 91 21.67 7.36 -5.12
CA GLU A 91 21.61 8.43 -6.12
C GLU A 91 20.31 9.23 -6.01
N ILE A 92 19.17 8.56 -5.85
CA ILE A 92 17.88 9.23 -5.70
C ILE A 92 17.84 10.02 -4.38
N ILE A 93 18.34 9.45 -3.31
CA ILE A 93 18.37 10.10 -2.00
C ILE A 93 19.23 11.36 -2.05
N GLU A 94 20.39 11.32 -2.69
CA GLU A 94 21.31 12.44 -2.75
C GLU A 94 20.88 13.53 -3.75
N ASN A 95 20.26 13.14 -4.86
CA ASN A 95 19.97 14.04 -5.97
C ASN A 95 18.50 14.46 -6.07
N ASN A 96 17.63 13.92 -5.23
CA ASN A 96 16.21 14.26 -5.25
C ASN A 96 15.68 14.49 -3.82
N PRO A 97 15.99 15.65 -3.23
CA PRO A 97 15.52 15.94 -1.88
C PRO A 97 14.00 16.00 -1.76
N LEU A 98 13.29 16.32 -2.84
CA LEU A 98 11.84 16.35 -2.83
C LEU A 98 11.25 14.95 -2.63
N ALA A 99 11.85 13.92 -3.22
CA ALA A 99 11.43 12.53 -3.02
C ALA A 99 11.61 12.10 -1.56
N VAL A 100 12.71 12.54 -0.93
CA VAL A 100 12.96 12.27 0.49
C VAL A 100 11.90 12.97 1.36
N ALA A 101 11.58 14.22 1.03
CA ALA A 101 10.54 14.97 1.75
C ALA A 101 9.17 14.31 1.61
N ASP A 102 8.83 13.80 0.42
CA ASP A 102 7.58 13.06 0.20
C ASP A 102 7.52 11.79 1.05
N ASP A 103 8.61 11.09 1.19
CA ASP A 103 8.67 9.88 2.01
C ASP A 103 8.39 10.20 3.48
N LEU A 104 9.00 11.27 4.00
CA LEU A 104 8.73 11.73 5.37
C LEU A 104 7.27 12.18 5.53
N SER A 105 6.71 12.83 4.53
CA SER A 105 5.31 13.26 4.55
C SER A 105 4.36 12.06 4.61
N ILE A 106 4.63 11.02 3.84
CA ILE A 106 3.84 9.77 3.84
C ILE A 106 3.83 9.16 5.25
N ASP A 107 4.98 9.03 5.88
CA ASP A 107 5.09 8.47 7.22
C ASP A 107 4.40 9.36 8.26
N SER A 108 4.56 10.66 8.16
CA SER A 108 3.90 11.61 9.06
C SER A 108 2.37 11.47 9.01
N HIS A 109 1.80 11.37 7.83
CA HIS A 109 0.35 11.20 7.66
C HIS A 109 -0.13 9.86 8.25
N TYR A 110 0.64 8.81 8.06
CA TYR A 110 0.32 7.51 8.66
C TYR A 110 0.25 7.59 10.19
N TRP A 111 1.26 8.18 10.81
CA TRP A 111 1.31 8.27 12.27
C TRP A 111 0.25 9.18 12.86
N GLN A 112 -0.18 10.19 12.11
CA GLN A 112 -1.30 11.06 12.53
C GLN A 112 -2.65 10.34 12.44
N TRP A 113 -2.79 9.47 11.48
CA TRP A 113 -4.02 8.69 11.28
C TRP A 113 -4.20 7.60 12.33
#